data_28bdcf70674baf913c6bc0a21584d67d
#
_entry.id   28bdcf70674baf913c6bc0a21584d67d
#
_cell.length_a   1.000
_cell.length_b   1.000
_cell.length_c   1.000
_cell.angle_alpha   90.00
_cell.angle_beta   90.00
_cell.angle_gamma   90.00
#
_symmetry.space_group_name_H-M   'P 1'
#
loop_
_entity.id
_entity.type
_entity.pdbx_description
1 polymer ?
#
loop_
_entity_poly.entity_id
_entity_poly.type
_entity_poly.pdbx_seq_one_letter_code
_entity_poly.pdbx_strand_id
1 'polypeptide(L)'
;MVVGLVLVPFESEAASKKPRKSATVSTAKHKASAKSSRIKSQRVTKYKSSRMSVKLRKSSAINQAYAADDYDGISPLNLASAKALVINQNTNEIIYAKNTNAPTPIASVTKLMTAMVILDSGVSLQEEVTVTNADVDYLKGTSSRLPIGTRLTRDELINLALIASENRAASALATTYPGGRAQFIREMNQKAISLGMVNTHFSDSTGLDSSNVSTAEDLAKMVNAAYQYDVIRNASTTSSYDVYLSNRPAHFNNTNSLVRNSDWVIGLSKTGFINEAGRCLVMQAQLAGEPVIIVLLDSFGKYSRIGDANRVRKWVEHNTEPKPTQDLDAVPITLGQVDSTAQLN
;
A
#
# COMPACT_ATOMS: atom_id res chain seq x y z
N MET A 1 63.26 30.38 24.97
CA MET A 1 63.47 30.31 23.52
C MET A 1 62.08 30.53 22.90
N VAL A 2 61.79 31.79 22.51
CA VAL A 2 60.50 32.25 22.01
C VAL A 2 60.62 32.30 20.49
N VAL A 3 59.81 31.52 19.75
CA VAL A 3 59.75 31.58 18.30
C VAL A 3 58.51 32.37 17.91
N GLY A 4 58.74 33.55 17.36
CA GLY A 4 57.68 34.46 16.90
C GLY A 4 57.11 33.99 15.56
N LEU A 5 55.79 33.99 15.47
CA LEU A 5 55.04 33.73 14.23
C LEU A 5 54.82 35.06 13.49
N VAL A 6 55.38 35.18 12.29
CA VAL A 6 55.23 36.38 11.41
C VAL A 6 53.99 36.14 10.53
N LEU A 7 52.99 36.99 10.69
CA LEU A 7 51.80 37.07 9.82
C LEU A 7 52.12 38.02 8.66
N VAL A 8 51.97 37.53 7.41
CA VAL A 8 52.07 38.34 6.17
C VAL A 8 50.62 38.52 5.66
N PRO A 9 50.15 39.75 5.41
CA PRO A 9 48.87 40.01 4.79
C PRO A 9 48.92 39.81 3.28
N PHE A 10 47.93 39.09 2.73
CA PHE A 10 47.72 38.93 1.30
C PHE A 10 46.67 39.94 0.85
N GLU A 11 47.07 40.96 0.11
CA GLU A 11 46.20 41.90 -0.57
C GLU A 11 45.62 41.26 -1.84
N SER A 12 44.30 41.26 -2.01
CA SER A 12 43.62 40.84 -3.22
C SER A 12 43.22 42.07 -4.03
N GLU A 13 43.81 42.19 -5.20
CA GLU A 13 43.55 43.24 -6.17
C GLU A 13 42.23 42.92 -6.94
N ALA A 14 41.28 43.83 -6.86
CA ALA A 14 40.01 43.75 -7.56
C ALA A 14 40.10 44.34 -8.96
N ALA A 15 40.06 43.51 -9.99
CA ALA A 15 39.97 43.92 -11.40
C ALA A 15 38.51 44.08 -11.84
N SER A 16 38.11 45.33 -12.05
CA SER A 16 36.83 45.72 -12.66
C SER A 16 36.87 45.44 -14.19
N LYS A 17 35.85 44.71 -14.72
CA LYS A 17 35.55 44.67 -16.15
C LYS A 17 34.13 45.11 -16.44
N LYS A 18 34.04 46.17 -17.27
CA LYS A 18 32.82 46.79 -17.80
C LYS A 18 32.03 45.85 -18.73
N PRO A 19 30.69 46.05 -18.87
CA PRO A 19 29.85 45.20 -19.73
C PRO A 19 29.97 45.57 -21.20
N ARG A 20 30.00 44.53 -22.05
CA ARG A 20 29.98 44.64 -23.50
C ARG A 20 28.53 44.69 -24.02
N LYS A 21 28.29 45.62 -24.93
CA LYS A 21 27.01 45.91 -25.62
C LYS A 21 26.54 44.75 -26.48
N SER A 22 25.23 44.50 -26.47
CA SER A 22 24.50 43.60 -27.34
C SER A 22 24.50 44.06 -28.80
N ALA A 23 24.77 43.14 -29.71
CA ALA A 23 24.59 43.35 -31.15
C ALA A 23 23.25 42.75 -31.57
N THR A 24 22.41 43.59 -32.13
CA THR A 24 21.15 43.24 -32.82
C THR A 24 21.43 42.62 -34.18
N VAL A 25 20.91 41.41 -34.43
CA VAL A 25 20.94 40.79 -35.76
C VAL A 25 19.53 40.94 -36.37
N SER A 26 19.50 41.64 -37.53
CA SER A 26 18.32 41.87 -38.33
C SER A 26 17.90 40.62 -39.10
N THR A 27 16.62 40.28 -39.05
CA THR A 27 16.00 39.21 -39.85
C THR A 27 15.70 39.70 -41.27
N ALA A 28 16.39 39.09 -42.27
CA ALA A 28 16.06 39.26 -43.69
C ALA A 28 14.92 38.27 -44.08
N LYS A 29 13.83 38.81 -44.59
CA LYS A 29 12.71 38.06 -45.19
C LYS A 29 13.09 37.63 -46.62
N HIS A 30 13.23 36.35 -46.89
CA HIS A 30 13.15 35.82 -48.23
C HIS A 30 11.76 35.34 -48.56
N LYS A 31 11.14 36.00 -49.53
CA LYS A 31 9.93 35.53 -50.23
C LYS A 31 10.35 34.50 -51.26
N ALA A 32 9.88 33.28 -51.16
CA ALA A 32 9.93 32.29 -52.24
C ALA A 32 8.52 32.09 -52.81
N SER A 33 8.41 32.32 -54.12
CA SER A 33 7.17 32.16 -54.90
C SER A 33 6.92 30.68 -55.17
N ALA A 34 5.73 30.19 -54.80
CA ALA A 34 5.27 28.84 -55.13
C ALA A 34 4.62 28.82 -56.50
N LYS A 35 5.16 28.05 -57.43
CA LYS A 35 4.49 27.66 -58.68
C LYS A 35 3.52 26.52 -58.40
N SER A 36 2.23 26.78 -58.69
CA SER A 36 1.16 25.82 -58.71
C SER A 36 1.35 24.78 -59.81
N SER A 37 1.45 23.49 -59.47
CA SER A 37 1.19 22.41 -60.41
C SER A 37 -0.09 21.67 -60.01
N ARG A 38 -1.09 21.80 -60.85
CA ARG A 38 -2.41 21.18 -60.82
C ARG A 38 -2.24 19.66 -61.01
N ILE A 39 -2.41 18.86 -59.96
CA ILE A 39 -2.54 17.41 -60.11
C ILE A 39 -4.04 17.06 -60.04
N LYS A 40 -4.50 16.34 -61.06
CA LYS A 40 -5.89 15.91 -61.24
C LYS A 40 -6.34 15.00 -60.08
N SER A 41 -7.48 15.33 -59.52
CA SER A 41 -8.19 14.52 -58.55
C SER A 41 -8.60 13.18 -59.11
N GLN A 42 -8.04 12.10 -58.61
CA GLN A 42 -8.62 10.77 -58.75
C GLN A 42 -9.70 10.59 -57.69
N ARG A 43 -10.84 10.11 -58.15
CA ARG A 43 -12.05 9.79 -57.39
C ARG A 43 -11.73 8.71 -56.37
N VAL A 44 -11.63 9.08 -55.08
CA VAL A 44 -11.58 8.11 -53.98
C VAL A 44 -12.99 7.64 -53.67
N THR A 45 -13.28 6.40 -54.01
CA THR A 45 -14.48 5.69 -53.60
C THR A 45 -14.58 5.65 -52.09
N LYS A 46 -15.69 6.20 -51.57
CA LYS A 46 -16.02 6.11 -50.14
C LYS A 46 -16.22 4.65 -49.75
N TYR A 47 -15.22 4.08 -49.08
CA TYR A 47 -15.42 2.87 -48.27
C TYR A 47 -16.27 3.26 -47.05
N LYS A 48 -17.49 2.77 -46.99
CA LYS A 48 -18.32 2.79 -45.78
C LYS A 48 -17.62 1.85 -44.77
N SER A 49 -16.89 2.42 -43.82
CA SER A 49 -16.44 1.71 -42.63
C SER A 49 -17.69 1.37 -41.81
N SER A 50 -18.14 0.13 -41.90
CA SER A 50 -19.08 -0.42 -40.94
C SER A 50 -18.37 -0.43 -39.56
N ARG A 51 -18.79 0.46 -38.67
CA ARG A 51 -18.44 0.37 -37.26
C ARG A 51 -19.04 -0.90 -36.73
N MET A 52 -18.26 -1.99 -36.78
CA MET A 52 -18.50 -3.17 -35.97
C MET A 52 -18.25 -2.74 -34.51
N SER A 53 -19.33 -2.47 -33.79
CA SER A 53 -19.29 -2.37 -32.34
C SER A 53 -18.95 -3.75 -31.79
N VAL A 54 -17.65 -3.97 -31.53
CA VAL A 54 -17.21 -5.10 -30.71
C VAL A 54 -17.73 -4.79 -29.32
N LYS A 55 -18.89 -5.35 -28.97
CA LYS A 55 -19.29 -5.51 -27.58
C LYS A 55 -18.21 -6.38 -26.95
N LEU A 56 -17.32 -5.73 -26.18
CA LEU A 56 -16.43 -6.46 -25.28
C LEU A 56 -17.33 -7.30 -24.35
N ARG A 57 -17.51 -8.56 -24.68
CA ARG A 57 -17.98 -9.55 -23.71
C ARG A 57 -16.89 -9.58 -22.64
N LYS A 58 -17.18 -8.99 -21.48
CA LYS A 58 -16.38 -9.20 -20.29
C LYS A 58 -16.22 -10.70 -20.15
N SER A 59 -14.99 -11.18 -20.30
CA SER A 59 -14.71 -12.59 -20.16
C SER A 59 -14.92 -12.96 -18.69
N SER A 60 -16.01 -13.64 -18.41
CA SER A 60 -16.28 -14.34 -17.14
C SER A 60 -15.38 -15.57 -16.96
N ALA A 61 -14.36 -15.73 -17.81
CA ALA A 61 -13.53 -16.93 -17.84
C ALA A 61 -12.36 -16.97 -16.87
N ILE A 62 -12.04 -15.85 -16.16
CA ILE A 62 -10.91 -15.84 -15.20
C ILE A 62 -11.34 -16.30 -13.80
N ASN A 63 -12.63 -16.33 -13.50
CA ASN A 63 -13.14 -16.75 -12.19
C ASN A 63 -13.45 -18.25 -12.07
N GLN A 64 -13.15 -19.04 -13.10
CA GLN A 64 -13.52 -20.48 -13.10
C GLN A 64 -12.42 -21.46 -12.68
N ALA A 65 -11.19 -20.99 -12.43
CA ALA A 65 -10.08 -21.89 -12.09
C ALA A 65 -10.03 -22.33 -10.61
N TYR A 66 -10.81 -21.70 -9.72
CA TYR A 66 -10.88 -22.08 -8.29
C TYR A 66 -12.30 -22.33 -7.78
N ALA A 67 -13.27 -22.46 -8.67
CA ALA A 67 -14.67 -22.71 -8.32
C ALA A 67 -15.09 -24.18 -8.48
N ALA A 68 -14.15 -25.11 -8.59
CA ALA A 68 -14.47 -26.47 -9.01
C ALA A 68 -14.62 -27.51 -7.87
N ASP A 69 -14.39 -27.14 -6.59
CA ASP A 69 -14.41 -28.14 -5.52
C ASP A 69 -15.22 -27.79 -4.25
N ASP A 70 -16.10 -26.78 -4.26
CA ASP A 70 -16.94 -26.52 -3.09
C ASP A 70 -18.43 -26.69 -3.40
N TYR A 71 -18.89 -27.94 -3.27
CA TYR A 71 -20.31 -28.27 -3.21
C TYR A 71 -20.88 -28.20 -1.78
N ASP A 72 -20.31 -27.38 -0.90
CA ASP A 72 -20.71 -27.26 0.51
C ASP A 72 -21.71 -26.13 0.80
N GLY A 73 -22.36 -25.56 -0.22
CA GLY A 73 -23.41 -24.56 0.00
C GLY A 73 -22.89 -23.16 0.47
N ILE A 74 -21.58 -22.94 0.48
CA ILE A 74 -20.96 -21.68 0.84
C ILE A 74 -20.88 -20.79 -0.40
N SER A 75 -21.50 -19.61 -0.37
CA SER A 75 -21.38 -18.64 -1.46
C SER A 75 -19.91 -18.27 -1.67
N PRO A 76 -19.37 -18.34 -2.89
CA PRO A 76 -17.98 -18.00 -3.14
C PRO A 76 -17.70 -16.55 -2.76
N LEU A 77 -16.61 -16.31 -2.03
CA LEU A 77 -16.19 -14.96 -1.63
C LEU A 77 -15.75 -14.15 -2.86
N ASN A 78 -16.60 -13.23 -3.31
CA ASN A 78 -16.35 -12.40 -4.48
C ASN A 78 -15.70 -11.07 -4.08
N LEU A 79 -14.37 -10.95 -4.25
CA LEU A 79 -13.59 -9.77 -3.95
C LEU A 79 -13.25 -8.97 -5.21
N ALA A 80 -13.37 -7.63 -5.10
CA ALA A 80 -12.95 -6.67 -6.13
C ALA A 80 -11.42 -6.53 -6.21
N SER A 81 -10.70 -6.87 -5.13
CA SER A 81 -9.24 -6.94 -5.12
C SER A 81 -8.76 -8.02 -6.10
N ALA A 82 -7.80 -7.66 -6.97
CA ALA A 82 -7.25 -8.60 -7.95
C ALA A 82 -6.40 -9.69 -7.29
N LYS A 83 -5.82 -9.37 -6.12
CA LYS A 83 -5.03 -10.29 -5.31
C LYS A 83 -5.49 -10.20 -3.86
N ALA A 84 -5.67 -11.34 -3.21
CA ALA A 84 -6.12 -11.39 -1.82
C ALA A 84 -5.56 -12.62 -1.11
N LEU A 85 -5.20 -12.43 0.18
CA LEU A 85 -4.81 -13.50 1.07
C LEU A 85 -5.42 -13.24 2.44
N VAL A 86 -6.04 -14.27 3.01
CA VAL A 86 -6.54 -14.26 4.38
C VAL A 86 -5.97 -15.50 5.08
N ILE A 87 -5.25 -15.29 6.18
CA ILE A 87 -4.64 -16.39 6.94
C ILE A 87 -4.94 -16.24 8.42
N ASN A 88 -5.05 -17.35 9.13
CA ASN A 88 -4.98 -17.35 10.60
C ASN A 88 -3.55 -17.01 11.02
N GLN A 89 -3.37 -15.98 11.85
CA GLN A 89 -2.04 -15.50 12.25
C GLN A 89 -1.29 -16.50 13.13
N ASN A 90 -1.99 -17.30 13.94
CA ASN A 90 -1.36 -18.23 14.87
C ASN A 90 -0.92 -19.53 14.18
N THR A 91 -1.76 -20.06 13.27
CA THR A 91 -1.53 -21.36 12.63
C THR A 91 -0.92 -21.25 11.24
N ASN A 92 -0.93 -20.05 10.63
CA ASN A 92 -0.62 -19.79 9.22
C ASN A 92 -1.52 -20.54 8.24
N GLU A 93 -2.65 -21.07 8.69
CA GLU A 93 -3.65 -21.68 7.85
C GLU A 93 -4.23 -20.67 6.86
N ILE A 94 -4.30 -21.05 5.59
CA ILE A 94 -4.89 -20.23 4.53
C ILE A 94 -6.41 -20.37 4.58
N ILE A 95 -7.10 -19.28 4.97
CA ILE A 95 -8.55 -19.21 4.99
C ILE A 95 -9.10 -18.87 3.61
N TYR A 96 -8.40 -17.97 2.86
CA TYR A 96 -8.76 -17.58 1.51
C TYR A 96 -7.53 -17.13 0.73
N ALA A 97 -7.42 -17.54 -0.53
CA ALA A 97 -6.32 -17.16 -1.42
C ALA A 97 -6.82 -16.84 -2.83
N LYS A 98 -6.31 -15.75 -3.41
CA LYS A 98 -6.58 -15.31 -4.78
C LYS A 98 -5.34 -14.63 -5.34
N ASN A 99 -4.68 -15.23 -6.35
CA ASN A 99 -3.50 -14.67 -7.03
C ASN A 99 -2.39 -14.20 -6.06
N THR A 100 -2.01 -15.03 -5.09
CA THR A 100 -1.21 -14.63 -3.92
C THR A 100 0.27 -14.46 -4.19
N ASN A 101 0.82 -15.13 -5.22
CA ASN A 101 2.25 -15.26 -5.49
C ASN A 101 2.79 -14.32 -6.58
N ALA A 102 1.93 -13.52 -7.23
CA ALA A 102 2.35 -12.61 -8.30
C ALA A 102 2.79 -11.26 -7.71
N PRO A 103 4.09 -10.86 -7.87
CA PRO A 103 4.56 -9.55 -7.42
C PRO A 103 3.76 -8.42 -8.06
N THR A 104 3.47 -7.38 -7.27
CA THR A 104 2.73 -6.20 -7.72
C THR A 104 3.20 -4.98 -6.92
N PRO A 105 3.12 -3.76 -7.46
CA PRO A 105 3.37 -2.55 -6.69
C PRO A 105 2.47 -2.49 -5.45
N ILE A 106 3.03 -2.07 -4.32
CA ILE A 106 2.35 -2.11 -3.02
C ILE A 106 2.04 -0.73 -2.44
N ALA A 107 2.47 0.31 -3.13
CA ALA A 107 2.28 1.70 -2.69
C ALA A 107 2.70 1.90 -1.22
N SER A 108 1.95 2.71 -0.48
CA SER A 108 2.28 3.07 0.92
C SER A 108 2.19 1.93 1.94
N VAL A 109 1.88 0.70 1.54
CA VAL A 109 2.08 -0.48 2.42
C VAL A 109 3.57 -0.60 2.80
N THR A 110 4.47 -0.15 1.93
CA THR A 110 5.91 0.06 2.16
C THR A 110 6.24 0.69 3.52
N LYS A 111 5.41 1.62 4.01
CA LYS A 111 5.69 2.37 5.25
C LYS A 111 5.69 1.50 6.52
N LEU A 112 5.14 0.28 6.47
CA LEU A 112 5.34 -0.70 7.55
C LEU A 112 6.80 -1.14 7.63
N MET A 113 7.43 -1.44 6.48
CA MET A 113 8.87 -1.77 6.43
C MET A 113 9.72 -0.58 6.87
N THR A 114 9.37 0.64 6.44
CA THR A 114 10.04 1.88 6.87
C THR A 114 10.03 2.02 8.39
N ALA A 115 8.87 1.81 9.02
CA ALA A 115 8.77 1.88 10.49
C ALA A 115 9.60 0.79 11.18
N MET A 116 9.54 -0.46 10.70
CA MET A 116 10.33 -1.56 11.26
C MET A 116 11.83 -1.28 11.21
N VAL A 117 12.36 -0.81 10.07
CA VAL A 117 13.80 -0.51 9.92
C VAL A 117 14.25 0.61 10.88
N ILE A 118 13.42 1.66 11.06
CA ILE A 118 13.72 2.71 12.04
C ILE A 118 13.77 2.13 13.46
N LEU A 119 12.79 1.32 13.83
CA LEU A 119 12.70 0.74 15.17
C LEU A 119 13.84 -0.23 15.45
N ASP A 120 14.25 -1.02 14.46
CA ASP A 120 15.37 -1.98 14.60
C ASP A 120 16.73 -1.29 14.73
N SER A 121 16.87 -0.09 14.18
CA SER A 121 18.16 0.62 14.18
C SER A 121 18.58 1.17 15.54
N GLY A 122 17.67 1.24 16.51
CA GLY A 122 17.94 1.79 17.83
C GLY A 122 18.17 3.31 17.86
N VAL A 123 17.93 4.04 16.76
CA VAL A 123 18.01 5.51 16.76
C VAL A 123 16.95 6.09 17.68
N SER A 124 17.30 7.20 18.35
CA SER A 124 16.36 7.84 19.29
C SER A 124 15.08 8.29 18.60
N LEU A 125 13.95 7.81 19.10
CA LEU A 125 12.63 8.25 18.62
C LEU A 125 12.30 9.68 19.05
N GLN A 126 12.99 10.23 20.06
CA GLN A 126 12.83 11.60 20.56
C GLN A 126 13.72 12.59 19.82
N GLU A 127 14.58 12.12 18.93
CA GLU A 127 15.40 13.02 18.10
C GLU A 127 14.52 13.80 17.13
N GLU A 128 14.70 15.14 17.12
CA GLU A 128 14.02 16.02 16.16
C GLU A 128 14.62 15.89 14.76
N VAL A 129 13.76 15.67 13.80
CA VAL A 129 14.06 15.58 12.38
C VAL A 129 13.42 16.75 11.65
N THR A 130 14.18 17.42 10.77
CA THR A 130 13.68 18.51 9.95
C THR A 130 13.31 18.00 8.56
N VAL A 131 12.07 18.24 8.13
CA VAL A 131 11.62 17.99 6.76
C VAL A 131 12.30 18.97 5.80
N THR A 132 12.99 18.46 4.79
CA THR A 132 13.80 19.25 3.86
C THR A 132 13.28 19.16 2.42
N ASN A 133 13.93 19.89 1.50
CA ASN A 133 13.67 19.74 0.05
C ASN A 133 13.95 18.33 -0.48
N ALA A 134 14.83 17.56 0.18
CA ALA A 134 15.12 16.19 -0.17
C ALA A 134 13.91 15.25 0.07
N ASP A 135 12.92 15.69 0.85
CA ASP A 135 11.73 14.91 1.20
C ASP A 135 10.52 15.23 0.32
N VAL A 136 10.67 16.17 -0.61
CA VAL A 136 9.62 16.50 -1.60
C VAL A 136 9.51 15.39 -2.62
N ASP A 137 8.27 14.99 -2.90
CA ASP A 137 7.97 14.03 -3.96
C ASP A 137 8.01 14.69 -5.34
N TYR A 138 9.08 14.43 -6.08
CA TYR A 138 9.22 14.84 -7.49
C TYR A 138 8.83 13.72 -8.48
N LEU A 139 8.56 12.51 -7.98
CA LEU A 139 8.22 11.36 -8.84
C LEU A 139 6.75 11.38 -9.26
N LYS A 140 5.85 11.60 -8.30
CA LYS A 140 4.39 11.59 -8.51
C LYS A 140 3.75 12.96 -8.27
N GLY A 141 4.51 13.93 -7.73
CA GLY A 141 4.02 15.25 -7.39
C GLY A 141 2.94 15.24 -6.31
N THR A 142 2.98 14.29 -5.38
CA THR A 142 1.98 14.21 -4.30
C THR A 142 2.14 15.38 -3.34
N SER A 143 1.01 15.96 -2.94
CA SER A 143 0.98 16.98 -1.90
C SER A 143 1.24 16.37 -0.52
N SER A 144 1.81 17.17 0.39
CA SER A 144 1.94 16.83 1.81
C SER A 144 1.51 18.03 2.65
N ARG A 145 0.96 17.74 3.82
CA ARG A 145 0.60 18.77 4.82
C ARG A 145 1.76 19.17 5.72
N LEU A 146 2.92 18.50 5.58
CA LEU A 146 4.15 18.86 6.27
C LEU A 146 4.95 19.87 5.42
N PRO A 147 5.00 21.18 5.78
CA PRO A 147 5.82 22.15 5.09
C PRO A 147 7.32 21.81 5.20
N ILE A 148 8.11 22.28 4.24
CA ILE A 148 9.56 22.27 4.36
C ILE A 148 9.96 23.13 5.57
N GLY A 149 10.95 22.67 6.35
CA GLY A 149 11.36 23.30 7.60
C GLY A 149 10.56 22.84 8.82
N THR A 150 9.55 21.98 8.65
CA THR A 150 8.84 21.36 9.79
C THR A 150 9.83 20.51 10.60
N ARG A 151 9.80 20.68 11.92
CA ARG A 151 10.59 19.89 12.87
C ARG A 151 9.64 19.04 13.69
N LEU A 152 9.86 17.75 13.69
CA LEU A 152 9.09 16.75 14.42
C LEU A 152 10.05 15.67 14.94
N THR A 153 9.68 15.03 16.04
CA THR A 153 10.41 13.86 16.52
C THR A 153 10.27 12.68 15.54
N ARG A 154 11.19 11.73 15.59
CA ARG A 154 11.07 10.49 14.79
C ARG A 154 9.78 9.73 15.12
N ASP A 155 9.36 9.73 16.39
CA ASP A 155 8.10 9.14 16.82
C ASP A 155 6.90 9.79 16.12
N GLU A 156 6.83 11.14 16.12
CA GLU A 156 5.76 11.86 15.41
C GLU A 156 5.78 11.58 13.90
N LEU A 157 6.95 11.46 13.29
CA LEU A 157 7.09 11.11 11.88
C LEU A 157 6.60 9.68 11.60
N ILE A 158 6.89 8.70 12.47
CA ILE A 158 6.36 7.32 12.35
C ILE A 158 4.83 7.35 12.46
N ASN A 159 4.29 8.07 13.44
CA ASN A 159 2.84 8.22 13.62
C ASN A 159 2.19 8.80 12.35
N LEU A 160 2.72 9.89 11.80
CA LEU A 160 2.20 10.52 10.59
C LEU A 160 2.32 9.62 9.35
N ALA A 161 3.43 8.87 9.22
CA ALA A 161 3.64 7.93 8.12
C ALA A 161 2.65 6.76 8.16
N LEU A 162 2.28 6.27 9.35
CA LEU A 162 1.39 5.11 9.49
C LEU A 162 -0.08 5.50 9.52
N ILE A 163 -0.46 6.53 10.27
CA ILE A 163 -1.84 7.01 10.41
C ILE A 163 -2.33 7.66 9.12
N ALA A 164 -1.66 8.74 8.70
CA ALA A 164 -2.08 9.58 7.58
C ALA A 164 -1.38 9.24 6.26
N SER A 165 -0.46 8.29 6.30
CA SER A 165 0.34 7.91 5.13
C SER A 165 1.19 9.04 4.56
N GLU A 166 1.68 9.97 5.41
CA GLU A 166 2.47 11.13 4.99
C GLU A 166 3.78 10.70 4.33
N ASN A 167 3.96 11.10 3.06
CA ASN A 167 5.13 10.73 2.27
C ASN A 167 6.39 11.45 2.75
N ARG A 168 6.28 12.76 3.08
CA ARG A 168 7.43 13.52 3.61
C ARG A 168 7.91 12.99 4.94
N ALA A 169 7.01 12.48 5.79
CA ALA A 169 7.40 11.84 7.04
C ALA A 169 8.22 10.56 6.79
N ALA A 170 7.75 9.68 5.93
CA ALA A 170 8.47 8.45 5.56
C ALA A 170 9.79 8.74 4.84
N SER A 171 9.86 9.79 4.02
CA SER A 171 11.08 10.24 3.37
C SER A 171 12.10 10.79 4.37
N ALA A 172 11.67 11.67 5.29
CA ALA A 172 12.53 12.26 6.31
C ALA A 172 13.14 11.21 7.25
N LEU A 173 12.38 10.18 7.62
CA LEU A 173 12.89 9.03 8.37
C LEU A 173 14.04 8.34 7.63
N ALA A 174 13.95 8.17 6.31
CA ALA A 174 15.00 7.53 5.51
C ALA A 174 16.18 8.46 5.23
N THR A 175 15.96 9.75 4.97
CA THR A 175 17.05 10.71 4.71
C THR A 175 17.93 10.97 5.93
N THR A 176 17.36 10.89 7.12
CA THR A 176 18.07 11.12 8.40
C THR A 176 18.51 9.82 9.08
N TYR A 177 18.38 8.70 8.40
CA TYR A 177 18.91 7.41 8.86
C TYR A 177 20.45 7.41 8.84
N PRO A 178 21.15 6.75 9.77
CA PRO A 178 22.59 6.59 9.71
C PRO A 178 23.04 6.00 8.37
N GLY A 179 23.90 6.70 7.64
CA GLY A 179 24.31 6.36 6.27
C GLY A 179 23.33 6.83 5.18
N GLY A 180 22.27 7.54 5.55
CA GLY A 180 21.33 8.21 4.64
C GLY A 180 20.39 7.26 3.89
N ARG A 181 19.63 7.84 2.96
CA ARG A 181 18.57 7.12 2.20
C ARG A 181 19.06 5.84 1.53
N ALA A 182 20.23 5.86 0.91
CA ALA A 182 20.74 4.68 0.21
C ALA A 182 21.00 3.52 1.17
N GLN A 183 21.54 3.79 2.37
CA GLN A 183 21.70 2.77 3.40
C GLN A 183 20.35 2.28 3.89
N PHE A 184 19.40 3.20 4.13
CA PHE A 184 18.05 2.86 4.56
C PHE A 184 17.35 1.87 3.62
N ILE A 185 17.43 2.10 2.30
CA ILE A 185 16.84 1.19 1.31
C ILE A 185 17.53 -0.18 1.31
N ARG A 186 18.86 -0.24 1.52
CA ARG A 186 19.55 -1.52 1.71
C ARG A 186 19.02 -2.28 2.92
N GLU A 187 18.82 -1.58 4.04
CA GLU A 187 18.26 -2.18 5.27
C GLU A 187 16.83 -2.69 5.07
N MET A 188 15.98 -1.96 4.34
CA MET A 188 14.64 -2.42 3.99
C MET A 188 14.67 -3.74 3.23
N ASN A 189 15.56 -3.86 2.23
CA ASN A 189 15.70 -5.10 1.46
C ASN A 189 16.35 -6.21 2.27
N GLN A 190 17.33 -5.89 3.12
CA GLN A 190 17.94 -6.88 4.03
C GLN A 190 16.90 -7.41 5.04
N LYS A 191 16.06 -6.53 5.59
CA LYS A 191 14.94 -6.93 6.46
C LYS A 191 13.94 -7.81 5.72
N ALA A 192 13.61 -7.50 4.46
CA ALA A 192 12.73 -8.35 3.65
C ALA A 192 13.32 -9.76 3.48
N ILE A 193 14.62 -9.87 3.17
CA ILE A 193 15.32 -11.17 3.08
C ILE A 193 15.23 -11.90 4.41
N SER A 194 15.52 -11.25 5.53
CA SER A 194 15.49 -11.87 6.87
C SER A 194 14.12 -12.39 7.27
N LEU A 195 13.04 -11.79 6.74
CA LEU A 195 11.66 -12.23 6.92
C LEU A 195 11.22 -13.31 5.91
N GLY A 196 12.11 -13.74 5.01
CA GLY A 196 11.78 -14.70 3.96
C GLY A 196 10.83 -14.14 2.89
N MET A 197 10.85 -12.83 2.67
CA MET A 197 10.05 -12.12 1.65
C MET A 197 10.78 -12.13 0.30
N VAL A 198 10.94 -13.31 -0.29
CA VAL A 198 11.81 -13.55 -1.46
C VAL A 198 11.31 -12.90 -2.75
N ASN A 199 10.05 -12.54 -2.82
CA ASN A 199 9.42 -11.87 -3.97
C ASN A 199 9.16 -10.38 -3.70
N THR A 200 9.92 -9.77 -2.79
CA THR A 200 9.74 -8.38 -2.37
C THR A 200 10.98 -7.56 -2.66
N HIS A 201 10.77 -6.36 -3.18
CA HIS A 201 11.83 -5.38 -3.40
C HIS A 201 11.36 -3.98 -3.01
N PHE A 202 12.25 -3.22 -2.37
CA PHE A 202 12.05 -1.82 -2.02
C PHE A 202 13.06 -0.92 -2.74
N SER A 203 12.56 0.12 -3.41
CA SER A 203 13.34 1.17 -4.08
C SER A 203 13.25 2.51 -3.36
N ASP A 204 12.21 2.71 -2.55
CA ASP A 204 12.03 3.90 -1.73
C ASP A 204 11.35 3.58 -0.39
N SER A 205 11.35 4.57 0.53
CA SER A 205 10.74 4.44 1.87
C SER A 205 9.26 4.79 1.91
N THR A 206 8.69 5.32 0.83
CA THR A 206 7.33 5.88 0.81
C THR A 206 6.32 4.98 0.12
N GLY A 207 6.77 4.19 -0.87
CA GLY A 207 5.95 3.41 -1.79
C GLY A 207 5.38 4.24 -2.95
N LEU A 208 5.98 5.38 -3.26
CA LEU A 208 5.63 6.18 -4.45
C LEU A 208 6.27 5.60 -5.70
N ASP A 209 7.43 4.99 -5.57
CA ASP A 209 8.07 4.25 -6.67
C ASP A 209 7.33 2.92 -6.88
N SER A 210 6.85 2.70 -8.11
CA SER A 210 6.16 1.46 -8.50
C SER A 210 7.08 0.24 -8.51
N SER A 211 8.38 0.43 -8.39
CA SER A 211 9.37 -0.64 -8.19
C SER A 211 9.36 -1.22 -6.76
N ASN A 212 8.65 -0.59 -5.82
CA ASN A 212 8.31 -1.23 -4.54
C ASN A 212 7.25 -2.30 -4.78
N VAL A 213 7.70 -3.52 -4.96
CA VAL A 213 6.84 -4.67 -5.30
C VAL A 213 6.88 -5.74 -4.22
N SER A 214 5.77 -6.46 -4.07
CA SER A 214 5.66 -7.61 -3.18
C SER A 214 4.53 -8.53 -3.62
N THR A 215 4.42 -9.70 -3.00
CA THR A 215 3.30 -10.63 -3.14
C THR A 215 2.38 -10.57 -1.92
N ALA A 216 1.16 -11.09 -2.03
CA ALA A 216 0.27 -11.17 -0.88
C ALA A 216 0.84 -12.08 0.23
N GLU A 217 1.55 -13.13 -0.15
CA GLU A 217 2.22 -14.05 0.78
C GLU A 217 3.35 -13.36 1.55
N ASP A 218 4.21 -12.61 0.87
CA ASP A 218 5.30 -11.88 1.51
C ASP A 218 4.77 -10.74 2.39
N LEU A 219 3.70 -10.05 1.96
CA LEU A 219 3.06 -9.02 2.78
C LEU A 219 2.41 -9.60 4.05
N ALA A 220 1.90 -10.82 4.01
CA ALA A 220 1.41 -11.49 5.22
C ALA A 220 2.54 -11.70 6.24
N LYS A 221 3.73 -12.12 5.78
CA LYS A 221 4.94 -12.22 6.63
C LYS A 221 5.33 -10.86 7.22
N MET A 222 5.30 -9.80 6.38
CA MET A 222 5.59 -8.43 6.82
C MET A 222 4.60 -7.94 7.88
N VAL A 223 3.31 -8.19 7.69
CA VAL A 223 2.27 -7.81 8.66
C VAL A 223 2.47 -8.55 9.98
N ASN A 224 2.75 -9.85 9.92
CA ASN A 224 3.02 -10.66 11.12
C ASN A 224 4.26 -10.15 11.89
N ALA A 225 5.33 -9.79 11.18
CA ALA A 225 6.53 -9.21 11.79
C ALA A 225 6.25 -7.80 12.35
N ALA A 226 5.59 -6.94 11.59
CA ALA A 226 5.25 -5.57 12.01
C ALA A 226 4.33 -5.57 13.24
N TYR A 227 3.47 -6.56 13.38
CA TYR A 227 2.58 -6.73 14.54
C TYR A 227 3.34 -6.93 15.86
N GLN A 228 4.60 -7.31 15.83
CA GLN A 228 5.43 -7.48 17.06
C GLN A 228 5.86 -6.14 17.65
N TYR A 229 5.74 -5.02 16.92
CA TYR A 229 6.17 -3.69 17.38
C TYR A 229 4.98 -2.90 17.95
N ASP A 230 5.01 -2.61 19.26
CA ASP A 230 3.95 -1.82 19.92
C ASP A 230 3.75 -0.45 19.25
N VAL A 231 4.84 0.21 18.88
CA VAL A 231 4.79 1.51 18.18
C VAL A 231 4.00 1.41 16.88
N ILE A 232 4.23 0.36 16.09
CA ILE A 232 3.50 0.16 14.82
C ILE A 232 2.04 -0.17 15.07
N ARG A 233 1.72 -1.05 16.03
CA ARG A 233 0.33 -1.36 16.39
C ARG A 233 -0.42 -0.10 16.81
N ASN A 234 0.13 0.63 17.77
CA ASN A 234 -0.50 1.84 18.30
C ASN A 234 -0.70 2.91 17.21
N ALA A 235 0.34 3.23 16.44
CA ALA A 235 0.22 4.21 15.36
C ALA A 235 -0.80 3.78 14.30
N SER A 236 -0.70 2.55 13.79
CA SER A 236 -1.53 2.11 12.66
C SER A 236 -3.02 1.95 12.99
N THR A 237 -3.37 1.84 14.27
CA THR A 237 -4.75 1.71 14.77
C THR A 237 -5.30 2.97 15.42
N THR A 238 -4.49 4.01 15.57
CA THR A 238 -4.94 5.32 16.06
C THR A 238 -5.83 5.98 15.01
N SER A 239 -7.01 6.46 15.43
CA SER A 239 -8.03 7.03 14.54
C SER A 239 -7.62 8.37 13.93
N SER A 240 -6.93 9.19 14.71
CA SER A 240 -6.42 10.50 14.31
C SER A 240 -5.25 10.93 15.20
N TYR A 241 -4.44 11.86 14.71
CA TYR A 241 -3.26 12.36 15.40
C TYR A 241 -3.10 13.85 15.16
N ASP A 242 -2.79 14.60 16.21
CA ASP A 242 -2.57 16.05 16.17
C ASP A 242 -1.11 16.37 16.39
N VAL A 243 -0.56 17.22 15.53
CA VAL A 243 0.80 17.78 15.67
C VAL A 243 0.76 19.30 15.52
N TYR A 244 1.73 19.98 16.09
CA TYR A 244 1.88 21.42 15.91
C TYR A 244 2.82 21.73 14.75
N LEU A 245 2.28 22.36 13.71
CA LEU A 245 3.04 22.82 12.55
C LEU A 245 3.12 24.36 12.60
N SER A 246 4.32 24.92 12.77
CA SER A 246 4.52 26.37 12.88
C SER A 246 3.55 27.03 13.86
N ASN A 247 3.43 26.47 15.07
CA ASN A 247 2.55 26.92 16.16
C ASN A 247 1.04 26.80 15.85
N ARG A 248 0.63 26.03 14.87
CA ARG A 248 -0.78 25.74 14.58
C ARG A 248 -1.04 24.23 14.69
N PRO A 249 -2.12 23.81 15.35
CA PRO A 249 -2.50 22.41 15.37
C PRO A 249 -2.88 21.94 13.96
N ALA A 250 -2.37 20.79 13.57
CA ALA A 250 -2.71 20.12 12.32
C ALA A 250 -3.24 18.73 12.64
N HIS A 251 -4.49 18.46 12.22
CA HIS A 251 -5.20 17.22 12.49
C HIS A 251 -5.03 16.23 11.35
N PHE A 252 -4.60 15.00 11.65
CA PHE A 252 -4.35 13.92 10.69
C PHE A 252 -5.22 12.70 11.00
N ASN A 253 -6.06 12.30 10.04
CA ASN A 253 -6.93 11.14 10.18
C ASN A 253 -6.28 9.87 9.62
N ASN A 254 -6.62 8.74 10.24
CA ASN A 254 -6.23 7.44 9.71
C ASN A 254 -6.85 7.20 8.32
N THR A 255 -6.02 6.72 7.41
CA THR A 255 -6.43 6.43 6.02
C THR A 255 -7.31 5.19 5.89
N ASN A 256 -7.31 4.30 6.90
CA ASN A 256 -8.23 3.19 7.01
C ASN A 256 -9.44 3.59 7.85
N SER A 257 -10.61 3.78 7.22
CA SER A 257 -11.84 4.14 7.92
C SER A 257 -12.34 3.05 8.88
N LEU A 258 -11.95 1.80 8.69
CA LEU A 258 -12.36 0.68 9.55
C LEU A 258 -11.81 0.81 10.97
N VAL A 259 -10.71 1.53 11.17
CA VAL A 259 -10.14 1.83 12.50
C VAL A 259 -11.12 2.59 13.39
N ARG A 260 -12.07 3.34 12.79
CA ARG A 260 -13.12 4.09 13.52
C ARG A 260 -14.44 3.33 13.62
N ASN A 261 -14.50 2.11 13.10
CA ASN A 261 -15.71 1.29 13.14
C ASN A 261 -15.64 0.34 14.33
N SER A 262 -16.59 0.47 15.26
CA SER A 262 -16.69 -0.36 16.46
C SER A 262 -16.87 -1.86 16.19
N ASP A 263 -17.33 -2.22 14.98
CA ASP A 263 -17.48 -3.62 14.58
C ASP A 263 -16.12 -4.30 14.30
N TRP A 264 -15.02 -3.56 14.28
CA TRP A 264 -13.70 -4.08 13.97
C TRP A 264 -12.76 -4.00 15.17
N VAL A 265 -12.11 -5.09 15.49
CA VAL A 265 -10.99 -5.14 16.43
C VAL A 265 -9.72 -5.30 15.60
N ILE A 266 -9.10 -4.16 15.25
CA ILE A 266 -7.91 -4.10 14.38
C ILE A 266 -6.67 -3.94 15.24
N GLY A 267 -5.70 -4.83 15.09
CA GLY A 267 -4.42 -4.76 15.79
C GLY A 267 -3.31 -4.10 14.97
N LEU A 268 -3.44 -4.06 13.63
CA LEU A 268 -2.54 -3.36 12.72
C LEU A 268 -3.25 -3.07 11.40
N SER A 269 -2.99 -1.91 10.78
CA SER A 269 -3.45 -1.68 9.42
C SER A 269 -2.55 -0.73 8.63
N LYS A 270 -2.50 -0.91 7.30
CA LYS A 270 -1.91 0.08 6.40
C LYS A 270 -2.60 0.06 5.04
N THR A 271 -2.94 1.24 4.53
CA THR A 271 -3.48 1.42 3.20
C THR A 271 -2.39 1.87 2.22
N GLY A 272 -2.58 1.58 0.93
CA GLY A 272 -1.76 2.08 -0.16
C GLY A 272 -2.59 2.51 -1.36
N PHE A 273 -2.06 3.45 -2.15
CA PHE A 273 -2.58 3.82 -3.45
C PHE A 273 -1.55 4.58 -4.27
N ILE A 274 -1.23 4.06 -5.42
CA ILE A 274 -0.72 4.73 -6.62
C ILE A 274 -1.45 4.14 -7.82
N ASN A 275 -1.39 4.78 -8.98
CA ASN A 275 -2.13 4.29 -10.15
C ASN A 275 -1.71 2.87 -10.56
N GLU A 276 -0.42 2.56 -10.45
CA GLU A 276 0.18 1.27 -10.83
C GLU A 276 -0.14 0.13 -9.83
N ALA A 277 -0.41 0.49 -8.56
CA ALA A 277 -0.72 -0.48 -7.50
C ALA A 277 -2.22 -0.72 -7.31
N GLY A 278 -3.06 0.16 -7.87
CA GLY A 278 -4.45 0.18 -7.44
C GLY A 278 -4.58 0.51 -5.94
N ARG A 279 -5.68 0.15 -5.33
CA ARG A 279 -5.89 0.35 -3.89
C ARG A 279 -5.48 -0.90 -3.13
N CYS A 280 -4.58 -0.71 -2.17
CA CYS A 280 -4.05 -1.77 -1.31
C CYS A 280 -4.51 -1.58 0.14
N LEU A 281 -4.70 -2.68 0.84
CA LEU A 281 -4.95 -2.71 2.29
C LEU A 281 -4.31 -3.97 2.85
N VAL A 282 -3.55 -3.82 3.91
CA VAL A 282 -3.14 -4.93 4.77
C VAL A 282 -3.64 -4.67 6.19
N MET A 283 -4.10 -5.70 6.86
CA MET A 283 -4.59 -5.63 8.24
C MET A 283 -4.26 -6.91 9.02
N GLN A 284 -4.07 -6.75 10.32
CA GLN A 284 -4.29 -7.78 11.31
C GLN A 284 -5.54 -7.40 12.11
N ALA A 285 -6.46 -8.34 12.30
CA ALA A 285 -7.71 -8.11 13.03
C ALA A 285 -8.18 -9.40 13.73
N GLN A 286 -9.09 -9.25 14.70
CA GLN A 286 -9.82 -10.37 15.31
C GLN A 286 -11.08 -10.64 14.50
N LEU A 287 -11.25 -11.86 13.99
CA LEU A 287 -12.46 -12.32 13.29
C LEU A 287 -12.89 -13.66 13.89
N ALA A 288 -14.15 -13.78 14.30
CA ALA A 288 -14.70 -14.99 14.92
C ALA A 288 -13.85 -15.51 16.11
N GLY A 289 -13.24 -14.60 16.87
CA GLY A 289 -12.38 -14.95 18.02
C GLY A 289 -10.93 -15.28 17.67
N GLU A 290 -10.57 -15.35 16.38
CA GLU A 290 -9.24 -15.70 15.90
C GLU A 290 -8.48 -14.50 15.33
N PRO A 291 -7.16 -14.40 15.55
CA PRO A 291 -6.34 -13.38 14.92
C PRO A 291 -6.09 -13.73 13.44
N VAL A 292 -6.49 -12.82 12.57
CA VAL A 292 -6.45 -13.03 11.11
C VAL A 292 -5.62 -11.92 10.44
N ILE A 293 -4.76 -12.30 9.50
CA ILE A 293 -4.07 -11.36 8.61
C ILE A 293 -4.84 -11.32 7.29
N ILE A 294 -5.17 -10.10 6.85
CA ILE A 294 -5.88 -9.82 5.59
C ILE A 294 -4.99 -8.99 4.70
N VAL A 295 -4.72 -9.45 3.49
CA VAL A 295 -3.99 -8.73 2.44
C VAL A 295 -4.89 -8.58 1.22
N LEU A 296 -5.17 -7.34 0.82
CA LEU A 296 -6.00 -6.98 -0.33
C LEU A 296 -5.20 -6.04 -1.24
N LEU A 297 -4.91 -6.45 -2.47
CA LEU A 297 -4.07 -5.70 -3.40
C LEU A 297 -4.78 -5.47 -4.72
N ASP A 298 -4.38 -4.39 -5.39
CA ASP A 298 -4.84 -4.04 -6.72
C ASP A 298 -6.38 -4.02 -6.81
N SER A 299 -7.01 -3.32 -5.86
CA SER A 299 -8.45 -3.10 -5.87
C SER A 299 -8.81 -1.92 -6.75
N PHE A 300 -9.76 -2.12 -7.65
CA PHE A 300 -10.33 -1.05 -8.46
C PHE A 300 -11.52 -0.39 -7.76
N GLY A 301 -11.54 0.96 -7.73
CA GLY A 301 -12.62 1.75 -7.13
C GLY A 301 -12.31 2.28 -5.72
N LYS A 302 -12.92 3.44 -5.40
CA LYS A 302 -12.57 4.23 -4.20
C LYS A 302 -12.75 3.48 -2.88
N TYR A 303 -13.80 2.67 -2.77
CA TYR A 303 -14.19 1.99 -1.54
C TYR A 303 -14.05 0.46 -1.62
N SER A 304 -13.58 -0.08 -2.74
CA SER A 304 -13.58 -1.52 -3.00
C SER A 304 -12.82 -2.32 -1.94
N ARG A 305 -11.59 -1.89 -1.56
CA ARG A 305 -10.80 -2.58 -0.52
C ARG A 305 -11.48 -2.62 0.85
N ILE A 306 -12.25 -1.56 1.20
CA ILE A 306 -13.03 -1.50 2.44
C ILE A 306 -14.24 -2.44 2.36
N GLY A 307 -14.92 -2.43 1.20
CA GLY A 307 -16.01 -3.38 0.91
C GLY A 307 -15.52 -4.82 0.91
N ASP A 308 -14.32 -5.07 0.38
CA ASP A 308 -13.70 -6.40 0.39
C ASP A 308 -13.37 -6.86 1.82
N ALA A 309 -12.78 -5.99 2.64
CA ALA A 309 -12.52 -6.31 4.04
C ALA A 309 -13.81 -6.70 4.78
N ASN A 310 -14.90 -5.94 4.58
CA ASN A 310 -16.20 -6.27 5.18
C ASN A 310 -16.80 -7.59 4.63
N ARG A 311 -16.58 -7.92 3.35
CA ARG A 311 -16.97 -9.21 2.78
C ARG A 311 -16.18 -10.36 3.39
N VAL A 312 -14.85 -10.19 3.51
CA VAL A 312 -13.99 -11.17 4.20
C VAL A 312 -14.47 -11.41 5.63
N ARG A 313 -14.71 -10.34 6.40
CA ARG A 313 -15.18 -10.47 7.77
C ARG A 313 -16.48 -11.29 7.85
N LYS A 314 -17.51 -10.88 7.11
CA LYS A 314 -18.80 -11.59 7.10
C LYS A 314 -18.67 -13.04 6.68
N TRP A 315 -17.82 -13.30 5.69
CA TRP A 315 -17.60 -14.65 5.18
C TRP A 315 -16.88 -15.52 6.21
N VAL A 316 -15.85 -15.01 6.90
CA VAL A 316 -15.14 -15.74 7.97
C VAL A 316 -16.11 -16.00 9.13
N GLU A 317 -16.83 -14.97 9.62
CA GLU A 317 -17.79 -15.10 10.72
C GLU A 317 -18.87 -16.14 10.43
N HIS A 318 -19.41 -16.17 9.20
CA HIS A 318 -20.43 -17.12 8.79
C HIS A 318 -19.92 -18.58 8.69
N ASN A 319 -18.66 -18.76 8.28
CA ASN A 319 -18.10 -20.10 8.06
C ASN A 319 -17.44 -20.69 9.32
N THR A 320 -17.21 -19.88 10.35
CA THR A 320 -16.69 -20.31 11.65
C THR A 320 -17.77 -20.53 12.70
N GLU A 321 -19.02 -20.07 12.46
CA GLU A 321 -20.13 -20.46 13.33
C GLU A 321 -20.33 -21.98 13.27
N PRO A 322 -20.43 -22.69 14.43
CA PRO A 322 -20.72 -24.11 14.45
C PRO A 322 -22.04 -24.32 13.71
N LYS A 323 -22.01 -25.08 12.62
CA LYS A 323 -23.25 -25.54 11.94
C LYS A 323 -24.12 -26.17 13.03
N PRO A 324 -25.42 -25.79 13.17
CA PRO A 324 -26.29 -26.45 14.10
C PRO A 324 -26.20 -27.95 13.79
N THR A 325 -25.80 -28.73 14.80
CA THR A 325 -25.79 -30.18 14.70
C THR A 325 -27.23 -30.57 14.31
N GLN A 326 -27.40 -31.09 13.09
CA GLN A 326 -28.64 -31.77 12.76
C GLN A 326 -28.73 -32.92 13.76
N ASP A 327 -29.66 -32.80 14.71
CA ASP A 327 -30.01 -33.89 15.61
C ASP A 327 -30.42 -35.07 14.73
N LEU A 328 -29.46 -35.96 14.45
CA LEU A 328 -29.75 -37.26 13.80
C LEU A 328 -30.46 -38.25 14.75
N ASP A 329 -30.80 -37.79 15.96
CA ASP A 329 -31.39 -38.64 17.00
C ASP A 329 -32.93 -38.57 17.09
N ALA A 330 -33.60 -37.97 16.11
CA ALA A 330 -35.05 -38.07 16.00
C ALA A 330 -35.48 -39.20 15.05
N VAL A 331 -34.98 -40.41 15.25
CA VAL A 331 -35.65 -41.62 14.73
C VAL A 331 -36.68 -41.98 15.77
N PRO A 332 -38.00 -41.89 15.49
CA PRO A 332 -39.03 -42.36 16.44
C PRO A 332 -38.88 -43.86 16.56
N ILE A 333 -38.47 -44.33 17.73
CA ILE A 333 -38.54 -45.76 18.07
C ILE A 333 -40.03 -46.12 18.16
N THR A 334 -40.57 -46.69 17.10
CA THR A 334 -41.86 -47.32 17.11
C THR A 334 -41.73 -48.59 17.93
N LEU A 335 -42.11 -48.56 19.20
CA LEU A 335 -42.30 -49.73 20.04
C LEU A 335 -43.38 -50.59 19.40
N GLY A 336 -42.98 -51.65 18.73
CA GLY A 336 -43.87 -52.72 18.23
C GLY A 336 -44.58 -53.35 19.45
N GLN A 337 -45.92 -53.24 19.48
CA GLN A 337 -46.74 -54.03 20.41
C GLN A 337 -46.50 -55.50 20.17
N VAL A 338 -45.98 -56.19 21.17
CA VAL A 338 -45.91 -57.64 21.20
C VAL A 338 -47.28 -58.14 21.60
N ASP A 339 -47.99 -58.67 20.63
CA ASP A 339 -49.26 -59.37 20.85
C ASP A 339 -49.02 -60.68 21.61
N SER A 340 -49.42 -60.71 22.87
CA SER A 340 -49.38 -61.91 23.72
C SER A 340 -50.72 -62.66 23.63
N THR A 341 -50.87 -63.50 22.62
CA THR A 341 -51.89 -64.56 22.61
C THR A 341 -51.32 -65.86 22.03
N ALA A 342 -50.67 -66.64 22.89
CA ALA A 342 -50.51 -68.08 22.64
C ALA A 342 -51.24 -68.79 23.77
N GLN A 343 -52.49 -69.18 23.48
CA GLN A 343 -53.23 -70.11 24.30
C GLN A 343 -52.64 -71.54 24.13
N LEU A 344 -52.54 -72.17 25.27
CA LEU A 344 -52.33 -73.61 25.45
C LEU A 344 -53.41 -74.40 24.80
N ASN A 345 -53.03 -75.44 24.01
CA ASN A 345 -53.56 -76.79 24.02
C ASN A 345 -52.51 -77.75 23.43
#